data_7fcc869e0aea43277f5fdc0dddbc13c4
#
_entry.id   7fcc869e0aea43277f5fdc0dddbc13c4
#
_cell.length_a   1.000
_cell.length_b   1.000
_cell.length_c   1.000
_cell.angle_alpha   90.00
_cell.angle_beta   90.00
_cell.angle_gamma   90.00
#
_symmetry.space_group_name_H-M   'P 1'
#
loop_
_entity.id
_entity.type
_entity.pdbx_description
1 polymer ?
#
loop_
_entity_poly.entity_id
_entity_poly.type
_entity_poly.pdbx_seq_one_letter_code
_entity_poly.pdbx_strand_id
1 'polypeptide(L)'
;MLRITGYSDKYAAFPGEKVKFYINSEKNENYDVQVVRLIHGDPNPEGPGYKEEEIGASCNGNYEGRNQKIHGGSYIVIPQDNRLNTESFTLQAYVFPTTPDKGRQGLSLIHI
;
A
#
# COMPACT_ATOMS: atom_id res chain seq x y z
N MET A 1 2.16 14.53 -4.22
CA MET A 1 2.19 13.36 -3.36
C MET A 1 0.83 13.27 -2.67
N LEU A 2 0.25 12.09 -2.50
CA LEU A 2 -1.07 11.97 -1.87
C LEU A 2 -0.92 12.19 -0.36
N ARG A 3 -1.77 13.04 0.21
CA ARG A 3 -1.73 13.36 1.65
C ARG A 3 -2.11 12.16 2.53
N ILE A 4 -3.00 11.31 2.02
CA ILE A 4 -3.46 10.09 2.67
C ILE A 4 -3.22 8.94 1.71
N THR A 5 -2.60 7.88 2.21
CA THR A 5 -2.39 6.63 1.48
C THR A 5 -2.66 5.45 2.40
N GLY A 6 -3.05 4.32 1.83
CA GLY A 6 -3.32 3.14 2.64
C GLY A 6 -3.48 1.88 1.83
N TYR A 7 -3.56 0.76 2.55
CA TYR A 7 -3.82 -0.56 1.99
C TYR A 7 -4.53 -1.44 3.02
N SER A 8 -5.16 -2.49 2.54
CA SER A 8 -5.79 -3.52 3.38
C SER A 8 -4.89 -4.75 3.51
N ASP A 9 -5.04 -5.50 4.59
CA ASP A 9 -4.33 -6.77 4.81
C ASP A 9 -4.82 -7.90 3.88
N LYS A 10 -5.99 -7.75 3.28
CA LYS A 10 -6.57 -8.72 2.34
C LYS A 10 -7.44 -8.01 1.30
N TYR A 11 -7.51 -8.60 0.11
CA TYR A 11 -8.29 -8.06 -1.01
C TYR A 11 -9.77 -8.52 -0.99
N ALA A 12 -10.05 -9.61 -0.30
CA ALA A 12 -11.40 -10.16 -0.17
C ALA A 12 -11.58 -10.74 1.24
N ALA A 13 -12.80 -10.72 1.73
CA ALA A 13 -13.16 -11.27 3.03
C ALA A 13 -14.52 -11.96 2.95
N PHE A 14 -14.68 -13.05 3.69
CA PHE A 14 -15.97 -13.69 3.88
C PHE A 14 -16.80 -12.97 4.95
N PRO A 15 -18.13 -13.14 4.94
CA PRO A 15 -18.96 -12.60 6.00
C PRO A 15 -18.49 -12.99 7.40
N GLY A 16 -18.34 -11.99 8.28
CA GLY A 16 -17.84 -12.18 9.64
C GLY A 16 -16.32 -12.07 9.81
N GLU A 17 -15.55 -12.02 8.74
CA GLU A 17 -14.12 -11.78 8.82
C GLU A 17 -13.77 -10.29 9.06
N LYS A 18 -12.68 -10.07 9.79
CA LYS A 18 -12.11 -8.74 9.99
C LYS A 18 -11.13 -8.41 8.87
N VAL A 19 -11.22 -7.18 8.35
CA VAL A 19 -10.25 -6.59 7.44
C VAL A 19 -9.56 -5.44 8.17
N LYS A 20 -8.23 -5.38 8.08
CA LYS A 20 -7.42 -4.28 8.64
C LYS A 20 -6.99 -3.35 7.53
N PHE A 21 -7.14 -2.07 7.77
CA PHE A 21 -6.63 -1.02 6.90
C PHE A 21 -5.43 -0.34 7.57
N TYR A 22 -4.37 -0.17 6.81
CA TYR A 22 -3.16 0.54 7.22
C TYR A 22 -3.14 1.88 6.52
N ILE A 23 -3.28 2.96 7.27
CA ILE A 23 -3.42 4.30 6.75
C ILE A 23 -2.22 5.15 7.15
N ASN A 24 -1.66 5.86 6.19
CA ASN A 24 -0.62 6.86 6.39
C ASN A 24 -1.19 8.25 6.11
N SER A 25 -1.06 9.15 7.06
CA SER A 25 -1.33 10.58 6.90
C SER A 25 -0.01 11.34 6.90
N GLU A 26 0.39 11.91 5.76
CA GLU A 26 1.70 12.54 5.58
C GLU A 26 1.95 13.69 6.58
N LYS A 27 0.92 14.43 6.94
CA LYS A 27 0.99 15.58 7.84
C LYS A 27 0.43 15.32 9.24
N ASN A 28 0.17 14.08 9.60
CA ASN A 28 -0.53 13.71 10.85
C ASN A 28 -1.92 14.38 10.99
N GLU A 29 -2.54 14.73 9.86
CA GLU A 29 -3.89 15.30 9.85
C GLU A 29 -4.92 14.17 10.04
N ASN A 30 -5.97 14.47 10.79
CA ASN A 30 -7.10 13.55 10.95
C ASN A 30 -7.75 13.27 9.60
N TYR A 31 -8.36 12.12 9.49
CA TYR A 31 -9.07 11.69 8.28
C TYR A 31 -10.40 11.04 8.60
N ASP A 32 -11.35 11.19 7.70
CA ASP A 32 -12.65 10.56 7.80
C ASP A 32 -12.67 9.24 7.04
N VAL A 33 -13.31 8.24 7.63
CA VAL A 33 -13.54 6.92 7.04
C VAL A 33 -15.02 6.72 6.82
N GLN A 34 -15.36 6.27 5.63
CA GLN A 34 -16.73 5.93 5.26
C GLN A 34 -16.72 4.63 4.47
N VAL A 35 -17.61 3.73 4.85
CA VAL A 35 -17.85 2.49 4.09
C VAL A 35 -19.00 2.73 3.14
N VAL A 36 -18.78 2.49 1.87
CA VAL A 36 -19.77 2.64 0.82
C VAL A 36 -19.93 1.32 0.06
N ARG A 37 -21.13 1.07 -0.43
CA ARG A 37 -21.37 0.03 -1.42
C ARG A 37 -21.16 0.64 -2.81
N LEU A 38 -20.15 0.16 -3.52
CA LEU A 38 -19.93 0.57 -4.90
C LEU A 38 -20.93 -0.18 -5.81
N ILE A 39 -21.87 0.54 -6.39
CA ILE A 39 -22.85 0.00 -7.33
C ILE A 39 -22.28 0.01 -8.74
N HIS A 40 -21.63 1.12 -9.13
CA HIS A 40 -20.98 1.27 -10.41
C HIS A 40 -19.78 2.22 -10.30
N GLY A 41 -18.58 1.72 -10.62
CA GLY A 41 -17.31 2.43 -10.40
C GLY A 41 -16.75 3.16 -11.62
N ASP A 42 -17.42 3.10 -12.78
CA ASP A 42 -16.95 3.77 -13.99
C ASP A 42 -17.50 5.20 -14.07
N PRO A 43 -16.64 6.23 -14.05
CA PRO A 43 -17.07 7.62 -14.18
C PRO A 43 -17.38 8.03 -15.64
N ASN A 44 -17.32 7.11 -16.61
CA ASN A 44 -17.59 7.41 -18.02
C ASN A 44 -18.97 8.06 -18.18
N PRO A 45 -19.06 9.28 -18.75
CA PRO A 45 -20.33 9.98 -18.91
C PRO A 45 -21.29 9.32 -19.94
N GLU A 46 -20.79 8.46 -20.82
CA GLU A 46 -21.59 7.69 -21.77
C GLU A 46 -22.19 6.42 -21.14
N GLY A 47 -21.78 6.06 -19.94
CA GLY A 47 -22.26 4.93 -19.18
C GLY A 47 -23.24 5.34 -18.07
N PRO A 48 -23.56 4.40 -17.14
CA PRO A 48 -24.46 4.69 -16.01
C PRO A 48 -23.86 5.69 -15.00
N GLY A 49 -22.59 6.04 -15.15
CA GLY A 49 -21.85 6.92 -14.26
C GLY A 49 -21.48 6.28 -12.92
N TYR A 50 -20.64 6.97 -12.16
CA TYR A 50 -20.24 6.54 -10.82
C TYR A 50 -21.45 6.56 -9.86
N LYS A 51 -21.68 5.43 -9.18
CA LYS A 51 -22.78 5.28 -8.22
C LYS A 51 -22.30 4.54 -6.99
N GLU A 52 -22.48 5.14 -5.84
CA GLU A 52 -22.22 4.54 -4.54
C GLU A 52 -23.39 4.76 -3.58
N GLU A 53 -23.49 3.92 -2.57
CA GLU A 53 -24.49 3.99 -1.51
C GLU A 53 -23.76 3.94 -0.17
N GLU A 54 -24.04 4.90 0.69
CA GLU A 54 -23.50 4.94 2.05
C GLU A 54 -24.01 3.77 2.88
N ILE A 55 -23.09 3.09 3.58
CA ILE A 55 -23.43 2.05 4.52
C ILE A 55 -23.14 2.56 5.92
N GLY A 56 -24.13 2.48 6.82
CA GLY A 56 -23.97 2.81 8.23
C GLY A 56 -23.10 1.77 8.96
N ALA A 57 -21.79 1.78 8.70
CA ALA A 57 -20.84 0.87 9.35
C ALA A 57 -20.35 1.46 10.66
N SER A 58 -20.11 0.59 11.66
CA SER A 58 -19.60 1.02 12.98
C SER A 58 -18.18 1.61 12.94
N CYS A 59 -17.46 1.41 11.85
CA CYS A 59 -16.13 1.97 11.61
C CYS A 59 -16.15 3.31 10.86
N ASN A 60 -17.32 3.83 10.47
CA ASN A 60 -17.41 5.16 9.89
C ASN A 60 -17.10 6.20 10.98
N GLY A 61 -16.29 7.19 10.65
CA GLY A 61 -15.95 8.26 11.58
C GLY A 61 -14.61 8.91 11.32
N ASN A 62 -14.24 9.80 12.22
CA ASN A 62 -12.99 10.54 12.18
C ASN A 62 -11.91 9.80 12.97
N TYR A 63 -10.73 9.67 12.39
CA TYR A 63 -9.58 8.98 12.96
C TYR A 63 -8.36 9.89 13.01
N GLU A 64 -7.55 9.70 14.02
CA GLU A 64 -6.29 10.40 14.18
C GLU A 64 -5.27 9.92 13.14
N GLY A 65 -4.74 10.86 12.35
CA GLY A 65 -3.75 10.58 11.34
C GLY A 65 -2.34 10.48 11.93
N ARG A 66 -1.59 9.50 11.44
CA ARG A 66 -0.17 9.32 11.79
C ARG A 66 0.66 9.18 10.53
N ASN A 67 1.84 9.79 10.53
CA ASN A 67 2.81 9.56 9.48
C ASN A 67 3.47 8.18 9.68
N GLN A 68 3.11 7.26 8.83
CA GLN A 68 3.64 5.89 8.80
C GLN A 68 4.23 5.65 7.42
N LYS A 69 5.51 5.32 7.35
CA LYS A 69 6.12 4.96 6.07
C LYS A 69 5.49 3.66 5.56
N ILE A 70 4.77 3.76 4.46
CA ILE A 70 4.28 2.60 3.72
C ILE A 70 5.31 2.28 2.64
N HIS A 71 5.98 1.15 2.79
CA HIS A 71 6.91 0.66 1.79
C HIS A 71 6.11 -0.03 0.68
N GLY A 72 6.11 0.56 -0.51
CA GLY A 72 5.47 -0.04 -1.68
C GLY A 72 6.36 -1.10 -2.32
N GLY A 73 5.73 -2.16 -2.86
CA GLY A 73 6.40 -3.22 -3.57
C GLY A 73 6.78 -4.42 -2.70
N SER A 74 7.30 -5.46 -3.36
CA SER A 74 7.79 -6.67 -2.69
C SER A 74 9.30 -6.57 -2.54
N TYR A 75 9.79 -6.85 -1.34
CA TYR A 75 11.22 -6.84 -1.05
C TYR A 75 11.56 -7.85 0.05
N ILE A 76 12.82 -8.23 0.12
CA ILE A 76 13.37 -9.07 1.17
C ILE A 76 14.22 -8.21 2.08
N VAL A 77 13.98 -8.28 3.37
CA VAL A 77 14.83 -7.67 4.39
C VAL A 77 15.75 -8.73 4.94
N ILE A 78 17.05 -8.50 4.81
CA ILE A 78 18.07 -9.32 5.45
C ILE A 78 18.55 -8.54 6.67
N PRO A 79 18.29 -9.02 7.90
CA PRO A 79 18.78 -8.37 9.12
C PRO A 79 20.30 -8.27 9.12
N GLN A 80 20.83 -7.24 9.79
CA GLN A 80 22.26 -7.11 9.97
C GLN A 80 22.82 -8.33 10.70
N ASP A 81 23.87 -8.94 10.13
CA ASP A 81 24.60 -10.07 10.70
C ASP A 81 26.09 -9.87 10.48
N ASN A 82 26.90 -10.12 11.52
CA ASN A 82 28.36 -9.97 11.44
C ASN A 82 28.99 -10.86 10.38
N ARG A 83 28.35 -11.97 10.02
CA ARG A 83 28.79 -12.85 8.92
C ARG A 83 28.72 -12.21 7.54
N LEU A 84 27.95 -11.12 7.41
CA LEU A 84 27.83 -10.33 6.17
C LEU A 84 28.88 -9.23 6.07
N ASN A 85 29.64 -8.98 7.13
CA ASN A 85 30.73 -8.02 7.13
C ASN A 85 31.99 -8.65 6.49
N THR A 86 32.05 -8.56 5.18
CA THR A 86 33.16 -9.11 4.39
C THR A 86 33.88 -7.98 3.66
N GLU A 87 35.20 -8.11 3.52
CA GLU A 87 36.03 -7.14 2.78
C GLU A 87 35.72 -7.15 1.26
N SER A 88 35.34 -8.31 0.76
CA SER A 88 34.95 -8.47 -0.64
C SER A 88 33.81 -9.48 -0.76
N PHE A 89 32.89 -9.22 -1.70
CA PHE A 89 31.77 -10.11 -1.96
C PHE A 89 31.40 -10.08 -3.44
N THR A 90 30.70 -11.13 -3.87
CA THR A 90 30.04 -11.18 -5.17
C THR A 90 28.55 -11.36 -4.96
N LEU A 91 27.75 -10.51 -5.59
CA LEU A 91 26.29 -10.64 -5.63
C LEU A 91 25.88 -11.12 -7.02
N GLN A 92 25.11 -12.21 -7.09
CA GLN A 92 24.60 -12.76 -8.33
C GLN A 92 23.10 -13.02 -8.22
N ALA A 93 22.35 -12.64 -9.24
CA ALA A 93 20.92 -12.90 -9.32
C ALA A 93 20.47 -13.14 -10.76
N TYR A 94 19.53 -14.04 -10.93
CA TYR A 94 18.76 -14.17 -12.18
C TYR A 94 17.51 -13.31 -12.07
N VAL A 95 17.33 -12.38 -13.00
CA VAL A 95 16.20 -11.46 -12.99
C VAL A 95 15.42 -11.54 -14.31
N PHE A 96 14.11 -11.43 -14.19
CA PHE A 96 13.21 -11.29 -15.33
C PHE A 96 12.46 -9.97 -15.20
N PRO A 97 12.93 -8.90 -15.85
CA PRO A 97 12.27 -7.59 -15.75
C PRO A 97 10.95 -7.62 -16.51
N THR A 98 9.84 -7.35 -15.81
CA THR A 98 8.50 -7.28 -16.41
C THR A 98 8.19 -5.91 -17.01
N THR A 99 8.95 -4.88 -16.60
CA THR A 99 8.81 -3.49 -17.10
C THR A 99 10.19 -2.89 -17.37
N PRO A 100 10.92 -3.34 -18.41
CA PRO A 100 12.30 -2.93 -18.66
C PRO A 100 12.46 -1.44 -18.93
N ASP A 101 11.43 -0.80 -19.51
CA ASP A 101 11.47 0.63 -19.88
C ASP A 101 11.15 1.60 -18.73
N LYS A 102 10.94 1.10 -17.54
CA LYS A 102 10.55 1.92 -16.36
C LYS A 102 11.70 2.73 -15.75
N GLY A 103 12.88 2.73 -16.33
CA GLY A 103 14.06 3.43 -15.82
C GLY A 103 14.81 2.61 -14.76
N ARG A 104 15.43 3.28 -13.78
CA ARG A 104 16.28 2.62 -12.77
C ARG A 104 15.45 1.74 -11.83
N GLN A 105 15.85 0.47 -11.70
CA GLN A 105 15.24 -0.51 -10.80
C GLN A 105 16.32 -1.11 -9.90
N GLY A 106 16.17 -0.95 -8.58
CA GLY A 106 17.14 -1.45 -7.61
C GLY A 106 16.94 -2.93 -7.33
N LEU A 107 18.01 -3.71 -7.43
CA LEU A 107 18.03 -5.13 -7.03
C LEU A 107 18.48 -5.29 -5.58
N SER A 108 19.40 -4.45 -5.12
CA SER A 108 19.91 -4.45 -3.76
C SER A 108 20.15 -3.01 -3.31
N LEU A 109 19.78 -2.70 -2.08
CA LEU A 109 19.97 -1.41 -1.45
C LEU A 109 20.55 -1.62 -0.06
N ILE A 110 21.58 -0.82 0.26
CA ILE A 110 22.20 -0.79 1.59
C ILE A 110 22.00 0.62 2.15
N HIS A 111 21.51 0.70 3.37
CA HIS A 111 21.53 1.93 4.16
C HIS A 111 22.85 1.97 4.95
N ILE A 112 23.67 2.93 4.62
CA ILE A 112 24.88 3.27 5.38
C ILE A 112 24.53 4.39 6.35
#